data_6ec9e11375fc08731ef8dfef8b76ee46
#
_entry.id   6ec9e11375fc08731ef8dfef8b76ee46
#
_cell.length_a   1.000
_cell.length_b   1.000
_cell.length_c   1.000
_cell.angle_alpha   90.00
_cell.angle_beta   90.00
_cell.angle_gamma   90.00
#
_symmetry.space_group_name_H-M   'P 1'
#
loop_
_entity.id
_entity.type
_entity.pdbx_description
1 polymer ?
#
loop_
_entity_poly.entity_id
_entity_poly.type
_entity_poly.pdbx_seq_one_letter_code
_entity_poly.pdbx_strand_id
1 'polypeptide(L)'
;MKIKEAIEVINGSTITVLAEESNGFLHMYRRGLNAYNDWFLKMHIDATNWDSICSDWDWLSDINPQDLARVMDVVQRLLDTPVKERFPEKKYRLRWIDDRNGKANYVYLDMDATWHMVTLKNFADTFTESELEQLKKDNPHLAPAIDAMKEEVKDDEAD
;
A
#
# COMPACT_ATOMS: atom_id res chain seq x y z
N MET A 1 -10.90 0.82 -2.55
CA MET A 1 -9.93 1.16 -3.64
C MET A 1 -8.59 1.51 -3.03
N LYS A 2 -7.50 0.91 -3.50
CA LYS A 2 -6.13 1.26 -3.05
C LYS A 2 -5.62 2.48 -3.81
N ILE A 3 -4.66 3.21 -3.24
CA ILE A 3 -4.05 4.40 -3.88
C ILE A 3 -3.43 4.02 -5.25
N LYS A 4 -2.66 2.92 -5.28
CA LYS A 4 -2.05 2.42 -6.53
C LYS A 4 -3.09 2.10 -7.60
N GLU A 5 -4.18 1.44 -7.22
CA GLU A 5 -5.32 1.15 -8.10
C GLU A 5 -5.97 2.42 -8.66
N ALA A 6 -6.15 3.45 -7.82
CA ALA A 6 -6.69 4.72 -8.25
C ALA A 6 -5.80 5.40 -9.31
N ILE A 7 -4.48 5.40 -9.09
CA ILE A 7 -3.50 5.92 -10.05
C ILE A 7 -3.58 5.15 -11.37
N GLU A 8 -3.61 3.82 -11.32
CA GLU A 8 -3.72 2.96 -12.51
C GLU A 8 -5.02 3.22 -13.27
N VAL A 9 -6.16 3.37 -12.57
CA VAL A 9 -7.46 3.66 -13.19
C VAL A 9 -7.44 5.03 -13.86
N ILE A 10 -6.96 6.08 -13.19
CA ILE A 10 -6.88 7.43 -13.77
C ILE A 10 -5.97 7.40 -15.00
N ASN A 11 -4.73 6.91 -14.86
CA ASN A 11 -3.73 6.93 -15.91
C ASN A 11 -4.11 6.07 -17.12
N GLY A 12 -4.85 4.98 -16.90
CA GLY A 12 -5.29 4.07 -17.95
C GLY A 12 -6.61 4.43 -18.61
N SER A 13 -7.47 5.24 -17.97
CA SER A 13 -8.81 5.56 -18.46
C SER A 13 -9.00 7.03 -18.87
N THR A 14 -8.01 7.90 -18.67
CA THR A 14 -8.03 9.31 -19.06
C THR A 14 -6.98 9.61 -20.13
N ILE A 15 -7.29 10.56 -21.01
CA ILE A 15 -6.41 10.99 -22.10
C ILE A 15 -5.62 12.23 -21.70
N THR A 16 -6.27 13.16 -20.98
CA THR A 16 -5.72 14.48 -20.68
C THR A 16 -5.15 14.59 -19.27
N VAL A 17 -5.41 13.61 -18.40
CA VAL A 17 -5.00 13.62 -16.99
C VAL A 17 -3.99 12.53 -16.67
N LEU A 18 -3.11 12.82 -15.73
CA LEU A 18 -2.26 11.86 -15.02
C LEU A 18 -2.46 12.02 -13.52
N ALA A 19 -2.26 10.92 -12.80
CA ALA A 19 -2.20 10.89 -11.35
C ALA A 19 -0.87 10.30 -10.89
N GLU A 20 -0.32 10.85 -9.81
CA GLU A 20 0.93 10.41 -9.19
C GLU A 20 0.86 10.59 -7.67
N GLU A 21 1.39 9.63 -6.92
CA GLU A 21 1.57 9.75 -5.47
C GLU A 21 2.99 10.22 -5.19
N SER A 22 3.11 11.30 -4.43
CA SER A 22 4.39 11.84 -4.00
C SER A 22 4.26 12.52 -2.65
N ASN A 23 5.20 12.22 -1.74
CA ASN A 23 5.28 12.82 -0.40
C ASN A 23 3.96 12.75 0.40
N GLY A 24 3.22 11.65 0.30
CA GLY A 24 1.96 11.45 1.01
C GLY A 24 0.77 12.19 0.40
N PHE A 25 0.90 12.67 -0.84
CA PHE A 25 -0.18 13.29 -1.58
C PHE A 25 -0.41 12.60 -2.92
N LEU A 26 -1.67 12.46 -3.29
CA LEU A 26 -2.09 12.11 -4.63
C LEU A 26 -2.32 13.40 -5.41
N HIS A 27 -1.52 13.60 -6.47
CA HIS A 27 -1.61 14.74 -7.37
C HIS A 27 -2.28 14.31 -8.66
N MET A 28 -3.29 15.06 -9.11
CA MET A 28 -3.89 14.94 -10.43
C MET A 28 -3.53 16.20 -11.23
N TYR A 29 -2.93 15.98 -12.38
CA TYR A 29 -2.39 17.04 -13.21
C TYR A 29 -2.60 16.75 -14.69
N ARG A 30 -2.48 17.78 -15.53
CA ARG A 30 -2.61 17.63 -16.97
C ARG A 30 -1.44 16.82 -17.54
N ARG A 31 -1.73 15.88 -18.42
CA ARG A 31 -0.71 15.10 -19.11
C ARG A 31 0.27 16.01 -19.88
N GLY A 32 1.56 15.84 -19.70
CA GLY A 32 2.62 16.64 -20.29
C GLY A 32 3.08 17.83 -19.44
N LEU A 33 2.48 18.05 -18.26
CA LEU A 33 2.90 19.02 -17.26
C LEU A 33 3.55 18.33 -16.05
N ASN A 34 3.98 19.11 -15.07
CA ASN A 34 4.69 18.62 -13.90
C ASN A 34 3.72 18.48 -12.71
N ALA A 35 3.65 17.28 -12.11
CA ALA A 35 2.81 16.97 -10.94
C ALA A 35 3.05 17.91 -9.75
N TYR A 36 4.26 18.43 -9.59
CA TYR A 36 4.63 19.27 -8.44
C TYR A 36 4.00 20.66 -8.46
N ASN A 37 3.92 21.27 -9.64
CA ASN A 37 3.54 22.69 -9.78
C ASN A 37 2.22 22.89 -10.53
N ASP A 38 1.82 21.93 -11.36
CA ASP A 38 0.76 22.09 -12.36
C ASP A 38 -0.46 21.19 -12.07
N TRP A 39 -0.67 20.82 -10.80
CA TRP A 39 -1.81 20.02 -10.38
C TRP A 39 -3.10 20.86 -10.33
N PHE A 40 -4.20 20.29 -10.78
CA PHE A 40 -5.52 20.89 -10.61
C PHE A 40 -6.28 20.32 -9.40
N LEU A 41 -5.91 19.13 -8.95
CA LEU A 41 -6.44 18.49 -7.76
C LEU A 41 -5.31 17.81 -6.98
N LYS A 42 -5.29 18.03 -5.67
CA LYS A 42 -4.30 17.45 -4.76
C LYS A 42 -4.97 17.04 -3.48
N MET A 43 -4.81 15.76 -3.10
CA MET A 43 -5.35 15.24 -1.86
C MET A 43 -4.29 14.52 -1.03
N HIS A 44 -4.34 14.66 0.28
CA HIS A 44 -3.56 13.81 1.17
C HIS A 44 -4.07 12.36 1.06
N ILE A 45 -3.18 11.37 1.06
CA ILE A 45 -3.55 9.95 0.87
C ILE A 45 -4.47 9.40 1.96
N ASP A 46 -4.53 10.06 3.13
CA ASP A 46 -5.43 9.75 4.24
C ASP A 46 -6.65 10.69 4.35
N ALA A 47 -6.86 11.59 3.37
CA ALA A 47 -8.04 12.47 3.34
C ALA A 47 -9.34 11.64 3.40
N THR A 48 -10.33 12.09 4.19
CA THR A 48 -11.59 11.36 4.41
C THR A 48 -12.81 12.09 3.86
N ASN A 49 -12.64 13.31 3.38
CA ASN A 49 -13.71 14.14 2.83
C ASN A 49 -13.16 15.14 1.80
N TRP A 50 -14.06 15.75 1.05
CA TRP A 50 -13.72 16.74 0.02
C TRP A 50 -13.12 18.04 0.57
N ASP A 51 -13.40 18.41 1.82
CA ASP A 51 -12.84 19.63 2.45
C ASP A 51 -11.33 19.53 2.65
N SER A 52 -10.80 18.30 2.64
CA SER A 52 -9.36 18.01 2.77
C SER A 52 -8.63 17.98 1.41
N ILE A 53 -9.32 18.32 0.31
CA ILE A 53 -8.78 18.28 -1.05
C ILE A 53 -8.51 19.69 -1.52
N CYS A 54 -7.29 19.95 -1.95
CA CYS A 54 -6.93 21.21 -2.58
C CYS A 54 -7.23 21.16 -4.07
N SER A 55 -7.81 22.24 -4.62
CA SER A 55 -8.07 22.39 -6.04
C SER A 55 -7.46 23.69 -6.56
N ASP A 56 -6.87 23.62 -7.75
CA ASP A 56 -6.43 24.77 -8.51
C ASP A 56 -7.13 24.75 -9.87
N TRP A 57 -8.19 25.58 -9.97
CA TRP A 57 -9.07 25.59 -11.13
C TRP A 57 -8.48 26.29 -12.35
N ASP A 58 -7.38 27.02 -12.23
CA ASP A 58 -6.71 27.67 -13.35
C ASP A 58 -6.18 26.64 -14.37
N TRP A 59 -5.87 25.43 -13.90
CA TRP A 59 -5.37 24.34 -14.74
C TRP A 59 -6.46 23.49 -15.42
N LEU A 60 -7.75 23.79 -15.20
CA LEU A 60 -8.86 23.01 -15.75
C LEU A 60 -9.18 23.27 -17.21
N SER A 61 -8.76 24.40 -17.77
CA SER A 61 -9.20 24.86 -19.11
C SER A 61 -8.92 23.87 -20.25
N ASP A 62 -7.89 23.03 -20.09
CA ASP A 62 -7.44 22.09 -21.12
C ASP A 62 -7.72 20.62 -20.75
N ILE A 63 -8.47 20.37 -19.68
CA ILE A 63 -8.85 19.02 -19.26
C ILE A 63 -10.17 18.65 -19.93
N ASN A 64 -10.22 17.47 -20.54
CA ASN A 64 -11.44 16.92 -21.08
C ASN A 64 -12.48 16.74 -19.97
N PRO A 65 -13.72 17.25 -20.11
CA PRO A 65 -14.77 17.10 -19.10
C PRO A 65 -15.07 15.64 -18.70
N GLN A 66 -14.93 14.70 -19.64
CA GLN A 66 -15.11 13.27 -19.34
C GLN A 66 -13.98 12.72 -18.47
N ASP A 67 -12.73 13.16 -18.69
CA ASP A 67 -11.60 12.81 -17.86
C ASP A 67 -11.73 13.39 -16.45
N LEU A 68 -12.17 14.64 -16.34
CA LEU A 68 -12.47 15.27 -15.05
C LEU A 68 -13.54 14.49 -14.28
N ALA A 69 -14.64 14.13 -14.93
CA ALA A 69 -15.69 13.31 -14.31
C ALA A 69 -15.16 11.96 -13.82
N ARG A 70 -14.27 11.33 -14.59
CA ARG A 70 -13.60 10.07 -14.21
C ARG A 70 -12.72 10.26 -12.98
N VAL A 71 -11.91 11.33 -12.94
CA VAL A 71 -11.07 11.65 -11.78
C VAL A 71 -11.92 11.85 -10.53
N MET A 72 -13.02 12.62 -10.64
CA MET A 72 -13.91 12.86 -9.50
C MET A 72 -14.56 11.57 -8.98
N ASP A 73 -14.98 10.66 -9.88
CA ASP A 73 -15.49 9.33 -9.49
C ASP A 73 -14.44 8.51 -8.72
N VAL A 74 -13.21 8.49 -9.22
CA VAL A 74 -12.11 7.75 -8.57
C VAL A 74 -11.78 8.35 -7.21
N VAL A 75 -11.70 9.68 -7.10
CA VAL A 75 -11.48 10.39 -5.83
C VAL A 75 -12.60 10.08 -4.83
N GLN A 76 -13.86 10.12 -5.26
CA GLN A 76 -14.99 9.77 -4.39
C GLN A 76 -14.85 8.33 -3.86
N ARG A 77 -14.54 7.38 -4.72
CA ARG A 77 -14.33 5.97 -4.33
C ARG A 77 -13.16 5.80 -3.37
N LEU A 78 -12.11 6.61 -3.50
CA LEU A 78 -11.02 6.65 -2.51
C LEU A 78 -11.52 7.19 -1.17
N LEU A 79 -12.27 8.29 -1.15
CA LEU A 79 -12.83 8.87 0.07
C LEU A 79 -13.77 7.90 0.80
N ASP A 80 -14.56 7.13 0.04
CA ASP A 80 -15.47 6.11 0.57
C ASP A 80 -14.73 4.87 1.11
N THR A 81 -13.45 4.71 0.75
CA THR A 81 -12.62 3.59 1.23
C THR A 81 -11.95 3.97 2.56
N PRO A 82 -12.08 3.15 3.61
CA PRO A 82 -11.35 3.37 4.86
C PRO A 82 -9.84 3.55 4.63
N VAL A 83 -9.22 4.52 5.30
CA VAL A 83 -7.80 4.88 5.08
C VAL A 83 -6.88 3.67 5.15
N LYS A 84 -7.06 2.81 6.15
CA LYS A 84 -6.26 1.58 6.33
C LYS A 84 -6.33 0.60 5.15
N GLU A 85 -7.40 0.67 4.33
CA GLU A 85 -7.63 -0.22 3.19
C GLU A 85 -7.08 0.35 1.87
N ARG A 86 -6.64 1.63 1.87
CA ARG A 86 -6.09 2.30 0.68
C ARG A 86 -4.66 1.91 0.37
N PHE A 87 -3.95 1.33 1.36
CA PHE A 87 -2.55 0.94 1.24
C PHE A 87 -2.42 -0.56 1.00
N PRO A 88 -1.32 -1.02 0.38
CA PRO A 88 -1.00 -2.44 0.36
C PRO A 88 -0.90 -2.94 1.80
N GLU A 89 -1.44 -4.12 2.04
CA GLU A 89 -1.32 -4.76 3.34
C GLU A 89 0.16 -5.09 3.60
N LYS A 90 0.68 -4.58 4.72
CA LYS A 90 2.06 -4.88 5.12
C LYS A 90 2.21 -6.37 5.36
N LYS A 91 3.26 -6.93 4.81
CA LYS A 91 3.64 -8.32 5.04
C LYS A 91 4.86 -8.40 5.91
N TYR A 92 4.93 -9.44 6.71
CA TYR A 92 6.00 -9.68 7.65
C TYR A 92 6.50 -11.12 7.51
N ARG A 93 7.82 -11.30 7.67
CA ARG A 93 8.43 -12.60 7.93
C ARG A 93 8.67 -12.72 9.44
N LEU A 94 8.63 -13.94 9.95
CA LEU A 94 9.01 -14.20 11.33
C LEU A 94 10.45 -14.69 11.36
N ARG A 95 11.37 -13.82 11.80
CA ARG A 95 12.77 -14.16 12.03
C ARG A 95 12.89 -14.88 13.37
N TRP A 96 13.35 -16.11 13.33
CA TRP A 96 13.60 -16.92 14.53
C TRP A 96 14.99 -16.59 15.13
N ILE A 97 15.72 -17.60 15.54
CA ILE A 97 17.10 -17.46 16.07
C ILE A 97 18.12 -17.62 14.94
N ASP A 98 19.24 -16.93 15.08
CA ASP A 98 20.35 -17.12 14.15
C ASP A 98 21.01 -18.49 14.38
N ASP A 99 21.54 -19.08 13.32
CA ASP A 99 22.33 -20.31 13.41
C ASP A 99 23.68 -20.04 14.09
N ARG A 100 24.46 -21.12 14.30
CA ARG A 100 25.80 -21.01 14.90
C ARG A 100 26.80 -20.15 14.10
N ASN A 101 26.49 -19.90 12.82
CA ASN A 101 27.29 -19.08 11.92
C ASN A 101 26.79 -17.66 11.80
N GLY A 102 25.77 -17.28 12.60
CA GLY A 102 25.14 -15.95 12.59
C GLY A 102 24.21 -15.72 11.39
N LYS A 103 23.75 -16.78 10.71
CA LYS A 103 22.72 -16.66 9.67
C LYS A 103 21.35 -16.67 10.30
N ALA A 104 20.52 -15.72 9.86
CA ALA A 104 19.13 -15.66 10.27
C ALA A 104 18.32 -16.88 9.78
N ASN A 105 17.46 -17.41 10.64
CA ASN A 105 16.45 -18.40 10.29
C ASN A 105 15.08 -17.76 10.31
N TYR A 106 14.23 -18.17 9.39
CA TYR A 106 12.88 -17.67 9.22
C TYR A 106 11.87 -18.80 9.35
N VAL A 107 10.66 -18.46 9.78
CA VAL A 107 9.56 -19.42 9.92
C VAL A 107 8.99 -19.74 8.54
N TYR A 108 8.72 -21.03 8.33
CA TYR A 108 7.93 -21.57 7.23
C TYR A 108 6.90 -22.56 7.83
N LEU A 109 5.65 -22.49 7.36
CA LEU A 109 4.58 -23.40 7.73
C LEU A 109 4.34 -24.38 6.56
N ASP A 110 4.33 -25.67 6.85
CA ASP A 110 3.92 -26.64 5.84
C ASP A 110 2.39 -26.74 5.72
N MET A 111 1.91 -27.63 4.85
CA MET A 111 0.47 -27.82 4.61
C MET A 111 -0.30 -28.28 5.86
N ASP A 112 0.38 -28.88 6.83
CA ASP A 112 -0.19 -29.31 8.10
C ASP A 112 -0.05 -28.25 9.21
N ALA A 113 0.34 -27.02 8.85
CA ALA A 113 0.62 -25.92 9.76
C ALA A 113 1.73 -26.22 10.79
N THR A 114 2.63 -27.15 10.45
CA THR A 114 3.82 -27.42 11.25
C THR A 114 4.90 -26.38 11.00
N TRP A 115 5.49 -25.87 12.07
CA TRP A 115 6.52 -24.84 12.02
C TRP A 115 7.87 -25.42 11.66
N HIS A 116 8.43 -24.94 10.57
CA HIS A 116 9.77 -25.25 10.11
C HIS A 116 10.65 -24.00 10.04
N MET A 117 11.96 -24.21 10.02
CA MET A 117 12.96 -23.13 9.89
C MET A 117 13.65 -23.21 8.53
N VAL A 118 13.73 -22.06 7.87
CA VAL A 118 14.46 -21.89 6.61
C VAL A 118 15.49 -20.77 6.74
N THR A 119 16.67 -20.95 6.13
CA THR A 119 17.74 -19.95 6.15
C THR A 119 17.64 -18.93 5.01
N LEU A 120 16.87 -19.24 3.99
CA LEU A 120 16.68 -18.36 2.84
C LEU A 120 15.35 -17.61 2.96
N LYS A 121 15.39 -16.29 2.93
CA LYS A 121 14.26 -15.40 3.07
C LYS A 121 13.12 -15.68 2.07
N ASN A 122 13.47 -16.06 0.83
CA ASN A 122 12.50 -16.35 -0.22
C ASN A 122 11.71 -17.65 -0.03
N PHE A 123 12.13 -18.52 0.88
CA PHE A 123 11.38 -19.72 1.26
C PHE A 123 10.61 -19.55 2.57
N ALA A 124 10.77 -18.41 3.24
CA ALA A 124 10.01 -18.10 4.44
C ALA A 124 8.60 -17.66 4.09
N ASP A 125 7.63 -18.04 4.92
CA ASP A 125 6.27 -17.51 4.80
C ASP A 125 6.19 -16.03 5.13
N THR A 126 5.24 -15.38 4.48
CA THR A 126 4.91 -13.99 4.75
C THR A 126 3.50 -13.91 5.30
N PHE A 127 3.35 -13.16 6.38
CA PHE A 127 2.11 -12.99 7.13
C PHE A 127 1.65 -11.54 7.06
N THR A 128 0.37 -11.33 6.90
CA THR A 128 -0.28 -10.04 7.11
C THR A 128 -0.40 -9.74 8.60
N GLU A 129 -0.68 -8.47 8.97
CA GLU A 129 -0.93 -8.12 10.38
C GLU A 129 -2.09 -8.93 10.96
N SER A 130 -3.16 -9.12 10.20
CA SER A 130 -4.34 -9.87 10.65
C SER A 130 -4.06 -11.36 10.87
N GLU A 131 -3.23 -11.97 10.03
CA GLU A 131 -2.78 -13.36 10.19
C GLU A 131 -1.89 -13.52 11.42
N LEU A 132 -0.98 -12.57 11.68
CA LEU A 132 -0.17 -12.57 12.89
C LEU A 132 -1.02 -12.40 14.16
N GLU A 133 -2.03 -11.54 14.15
CA GLU A 133 -2.96 -11.40 15.27
C GLU A 133 -3.78 -12.68 15.51
N GLN A 134 -4.19 -13.38 14.44
CA GLN A 134 -4.85 -14.68 14.59
C GLN A 134 -3.89 -15.72 15.16
N LEU A 135 -2.65 -15.77 14.65
CA LEU A 135 -1.61 -16.68 15.13
C LEU A 135 -1.31 -16.49 16.63
N LYS A 136 -1.30 -15.23 17.11
CA LYS A 136 -1.14 -14.90 18.53
C LYS A 136 -2.34 -15.37 19.37
N LYS A 137 -3.57 -15.24 18.85
CA LYS A 137 -4.78 -15.73 19.54
C LYS A 137 -4.80 -17.24 19.69
N ASP A 138 -4.39 -17.94 18.64
CA ASP A 138 -4.32 -19.40 18.62
C ASP A 138 -3.17 -19.92 19.50
N ASN A 139 -2.11 -19.12 19.66
CA ASN A 139 -0.90 -19.45 20.44
C ASN A 139 -0.54 -18.35 21.43
N PRO A 140 -1.32 -18.09 22.48
CA PRO A 140 -1.11 -16.95 23.39
C PRO A 140 0.25 -16.91 24.07
N HIS A 141 0.83 -18.10 24.32
CA HIS A 141 2.16 -18.25 24.93
C HIS A 141 3.31 -17.81 23.99
N LEU A 142 3.08 -17.79 22.66
CA LEU A 142 4.03 -17.32 21.65
C LEU A 142 3.85 -15.85 21.25
N ALA A 143 2.76 -15.21 21.67
CA ALA A 143 2.45 -13.84 21.25
C ALA A 143 3.62 -12.85 21.44
N PRO A 144 4.33 -12.80 22.59
CA PRO A 144 5.48 -11.91 22.77
C PRO A 144 6.65 -12.27 21.83
N ALA A 145 6.82 -13.55 21.52
CA ALA A 145 7.87 -14.00 20.61
C ALA A 145 7.55 -13.60 19.16
N ILE A 146 6.31 -13.77 18.72
CA ILE A 146 5.84 -13.36 17.39
C ILE A 146 6.10 -11.87 17.18
N ASP A 147 5.78 -11.02 18.16
CA ASP A 147 6.04 -9.57 18.07
C ASP A 147 7.54 -9.24 17.98
N ALA A 148 8.37 -9.98 18.70
CA ALA A 148 9.83 -9.79 18.67
C ALA A 148 10.49 -10.31 17.36
N MET A 149 9.88 -11.31 16.71
CA MET A 149 10.39 -11.94 15.49
C MET A 149 9.96 -11.20 14.20
N LYS A 150 9.03 -10.27 14.30
CA LYS A 150 8.41 -9.59 13.17
C LYS A 150 9.40 -8.74 12.38
N GLU A 151 9.62 -9.08 11.12
CA GLU A 151 10.48 -8.35 10.17
C GLU A 151 9.63 -7.97 8.95
N GLU A 152 9.50 -6.66 8.68
CA GLU A 152 8.69 -6.16 7.55
C GLU A 152 9.33 -6.54 6.21
N VAL A 153 8.53 -7.08 5.30
CA VAL A 153 8.95 -7.41 3.93
C VAL A 153 8.89 -6.13 3.10
N LYS A 154 10.03 -5.76 2.52
CA LYS A 154 10.10 -4.62 1.59
C LYS A 154 9.60 -5.05 0.22
N ASP A 155 8.94 -4.14 -0.51
CA ASP A 155 8.39 -4.40 -1.84
C ASP A 155 9.41 -4.96 -2.84
N ASP A 156 10.69 -4.62 -2.69
CA ASP A 156 11.80 -5.09 -3.54
C ASP A 156 12.19 -6.57 -3.27
N GLU A 157 11.65 -7.20 -2.22
CA GLU A 157 11.95 -8.59 -1.81
C GLU A 157 10.75 -9.54 -2.05
N ALA A 158 9.70 -9.08 -2.72
CA ALA A 158 8.43 -9.82 -2.85
C ALA A 158 8.31 -10.67 -4.14
N ASP A 159 9.35 -10.73 -4.99
CA ASP A 159 9.42 -11.53 -6.22
C ASP A 159 10.26 -12.81 -6.06
#